data_5d5df357088445eefa4e6d6c39f8fd43
#
_entry.id   5d5df357088445eefa4e6d6c39f8fd43
#
_cell.length_a   1.000
_cell.length_b   1.000
_cell.length_c   1.000
_cell.angle_alpha   90.00
_cell.angle_beta   90.00
_cell.angle_gamma   90.00
#
_symmetry.space_group_name_H-M   'P 1'
#
loop_
_entity.id
_entity.type
_entity.pdbx_description
1 polymer ?
#
loop_
_entity_poly.entity_id
_entity_poly.type
_entity_poly.pdbx_seq_one_letter_code
_entity_poly.pdbx_strand_id
1 'polypeptide(L)'
;MKIAPEECERCVLDAISVGYRSIDTAQAYYNEEGVGKAISKCGVPRDELFITTKIWVTNAGEEKAKASIDESLRKLQTEYVDLLLIHQPFGDYYGTYRAMEEAYRAGKARAIGVSNFYPDRFIDLAEHVKIKPAVNQVETHVFNQQVKAEEIMREYGTQIMSWASFAEGRGWQRTSTYSVLNFRNRT
;
A
#
# COMPACT_ATOMS: atom_id res chain seq x y z
N MET A 1 1.06 -1.01 14.15
CA MET A 1 1.31 -2.31 14.84
C MET A 1 1.43 -3.38 13.75
N LYS A 2 2.46 -4.22 13.80
CA LYS A 2 2.61 -5.33 12.85
C LYS A 2 1.96 -6.58 13.48
N ILE A 3 1.17 -7.30 12.70
CA ILE A 3 0.65 -8.61 13.10
C ILE A 3 1.83 -9.59 13.03
N ALA A 4 2.03 -10.38 14.08
CA ALA A 4 3.06 -11.41 14.11
C ALA A 4 2.84 -12.42 12.98
N PRO A 5 3.90 -12.91 12.29
CA PRO A 5 3.73 -13.82 11.16
C PRO A 5 2.88 -15.05 11.46
N GLU A 6 3.02 -15.62 12.65
CA GLU A 6 2.28 -16.80 13.13
C GLU A 6 0.79 -16.54 13.35
N GLU A 7 0.38 -15.29 13.60
CA GLU A 7 -1.02 -14.90 13.78
C GLU A 7 -1.66 -14.35 12.50
N CYS A 8 -0.85 -14.06 11.48
CA CYS A 8 -1.28 -13.32 10.31
C CYS A 8 -2.42 -14.04 9.57
N GLU A 9 -2.31 -15.35 9.32
CA GLU A 9 -3.33 -16.12 8.63
C GLU A 9 -4.68 -16.01 9.36
N ARG A 10 -4.71 -16.24 10.67
CA ARG A 10 -5.94 -16.15 11.48
C ARG A 10 -6.54 -14.73 11.42
N CYS A 11 -5.73 -13.70 11.66
CA CYS A 11 -6.21 -12.32 11.68
C CYS A 11 -6.80 -11.88 10.33
N VAL A 12 -6.20 -12.30 9.21
CA VAL A 12 -6.71 -11.99 7.88
C VAL A 12 -8.02 -12.73 7.60
N LEU A 13 -8.12 -14.00 7.99
CA LEU A 13 -9.38 -14.77 7.88
C LEU A 13 -10.49 -14.13 8.71
N ASP A 14 -10.20 -13.75 9.96
CA ASP A 14 -11.16 -13.06 10.84
C ASP A 14 -11.65 -11.74 10.20
N ALA A 15 -10.73 -10.94 9.64
CA ALA A 15 -11.08 -9.69 8.97
C ALA A 15 -11.99 -9.93 7.74
N ILE A 16 -11.63 -10.90 6.88
CA ILE A 16 -12.45 -11.24 5.71
C ILE A 16 -13.83 -11.74 6.12
N SER A 17 -13.93 -12.53 7.19
CA SER A 17 -15.21 -13.09 7.68
C SER A 17 -16.20 -12.01 8.12
N VAL A 18 -15.71 -10.87 8.62
CA VAL A 18 -16.54 -9.72 9.02
C VAL A 18 -16.69 -8.68 7.91
N GLY A 19 -16.29 -8.99 6.68
CA GLY A 19 -16.57 -8.19 5.50
C GLY A 19 -15.42 -7.31 4.99
N TYR A 20 -14.22 -7.35 5.57
CA TYR A 20 -13.07 -6.69 4.97
C TYR A 20 -12.69 -7.35 3.64
N ARG A 21 -12.35 -6.52 2.65
CA ARG A 21 -11.94 -6.97 1.31
C ARG A 21 -10.61 -6.38 0.88
N SER A 22 -10.08 -5.36 1.59
CA SER A 22 -8.78 -4.74 1.33
C SER A 22 -7.77 -5.20 2.37
N ILE A 23 -6.71 -5.85 1.91
CA ILE A 23 -5.62 -6.38 2.74
C ILE A 23 -4.33 -5.68 2.31
N ASP A 24 -3.72 -4.95 3.23
CA ASP A 24 -2.46 -4.24 3.01
C ASP A 24 -1.32 -4.94 3.75
N THR A 25 -0.31 -5.38 3.00
CA THR A 25 0.90 -5.98 3.52
C THR A 25 2.15 -5.35 2.88
N ALA A 26 3.32 -5.88 3.16
CA ALA A 26 4.60 -5.48 2.58
C ALA A 26 5.67 -6.53 2.80
N GLN A 27 6.70 -6.56 1.93
CA GLN A 27 7.89 -7.41 2.11
C GLN A 27 8.54 -7.22 3.49
N ALA A 28 8.62 -5.97 3.98
CA ALA A 28 9.19 -5.62 5.27
C ALA A 28 8.40 -6.13 6.50
N TYR A 29 7.18 -6.65 6.30
CA TYR A 29 6.37 -7.17 7.40
C TYR A 29 6.62 -8.64 7.67
N TYR A 30 7.29 -9.35 6.74
CA TYR A 30 7.62 -10.77 6.83
C TYR A 30 6.40 -11.69 7.03
N ASN A 31 5.22 -11.26 6.60
CA ASN A 31 3.96 -11.96 6.81
C ASN A 31 3.17 -12.25 5.52
N GLU A 32 3.76 -11.99 4.34
CA GLU A 32 3.09 -12.25 3.05
C GLU A 32 2.63 -13.71 2.89
N GLU A 33 3.37 -14.68 3.43
CA GLU A 33 2.95 -16.09 3.41
C GLU A 33 1.68 -16.34 4.23
N GLY A 34 1.55 -15.67 5.38
CA GLY A 34 0.35 -15.75 6.21
C GLY A 34 -0.86 -15.15 5.48
N VAL A 35 -0.67 -14.02 4.81
CA VAL A 35 -1.70 -13.40 3.95
C VAL A 35 -2.08 -14.36 2.81
N GLY A 36 -1.12 -14.95 2.11
CA GLY A 36 -1.36 -15.90 1.02
C GLY A 36 -2.16 -17.12 1.46
N LYS A 37 -1.82 -17.73 2.61
CA LYS A 37 -2.59 -18.83 3.19
C LYS A 37 -4.02 -18.43 3.51
N ALA A 38 -4.24 -17.22 4.03
CA ALA A 38 -5.57 -16.73 4.31
C ALA A 38 -6.38 -16.52 3.02
N ILE A 39 -5.80 -15.89 2.00
CA ILE A 39 -6.44 -15.70 0.69
C ILE A 39 -6.88 -17.03 0.08
N SER A 40 -6.03 -18.06 0.11
CA SER A 40 -6.33 -19.36 -0.48
C SER A 40 -7.43 -20.13 0.27
N LYS A 41 -7.72 -19.81 1.53
CA LYS A 41 -8.66 -20.52 2.40
C LYS A 41 -9.94 -19.74 2.70
N CYS A 42 -9.99 -18.44 2.44
CA CYS A 42 -11.09 -17.58 2.89
C CYS A 42 -12.44 -17.84 2.22
N GLY A 43 -12.47 -18.58 1.12
CA GLY A 43 -13.69 -18.86 0.35
C GLY A 43 -14.25 -17.66 -0.43
N VAL A 44 -13.57 -16.51 -0.42
CA VAL A 44 -13.93 -15.33 -1.20
C VAL A 44 -13.16 -15.36 -2.53
N PRO A 45 -13.83 -15.13 -3.68
CA PRO A 45 -13.16 -15.04 -4.97
C PRO A 45 -12.00 -14.03 -4.95
N ARG A 46 -10.88 -14.36 -5.62
CA ARG A 46 -9.68 -13.50 -5.62
C ARG A 46 -9.95 -12.10 -6.16
N ASP A 47 -10.83 -11.97 -7.14
CA ASP A 47 -11.22 -10.71 -7.76
C ASP A 47 -12.14 -9.82 -6.90
N GLU A 48 -12.69 -10.37 -5.83
CA GLU A 48 -13.39 -9.60 -4.79
C GLU A 48 -12.45 -9.06 -3.70
N LEU A 49 -11.18 -9.50 -3.68
CA LEU A 49 -10.17 -9.04 -2.72
C LEU A 49 -9.26 -8.00 -3.35
N PHE A 50 -8.96 -6.93 -2.61
CA PHE A 50 -7.98 -5.93 -2.98
C PHE A 50 -6.70 -6.14 -2.15
N ILE A 51 -5.65 -6.63 -2.79
CA ILE A 51 -4.38 -6.98 -2.13
C ILE A 51 -3.32 -5.95 -2.48
N THR A 52 -2.75 -5.32 -1.45
CA THR A 52 -1.61 -4.41 -1.57
C THR A 52 -0.36 -5.03 -0.98
N THR A 53 0.75 -4.98 -1.71
CA THR A 53 2.08 -5.24 -1.15
C THR A 53 3.07 -4.16 -1.56
N LYS A 54 4.25 -4.14 -0.92
CA LYS A 54 5.23 -3.06 -1.08
C LYS A 54 6.65 -3.61 -1.17
N ILE A 55 7.41 -3.12 -2.15
CA ILE A 55 8.82 -3.47 -2.33
C ILE A 55 9.66 -2.78 -1.27
N TRP A 56 10.43 -3.55 -0.52
CA TRP A 56 11.28 -3.02 0.52
C TRP A 56 12.61 -2.49 -0.01
N VAL A 57 13.22 -1.56 0.71
CA VAL A 57 14.45 -0.85 0.31
C VAL A 57 15.65 -1.76 -0.02
N THR A 58 15.75 -2.92 0.60
CA THR A 58 16.82 -3.90 0.31
C THR A 58 16.70 -4.52 -1.08
N ASN A 59 15.49 -4.46 -1.67
CA ASN A 59 15.16 -4.95 -3.00
C ASN A 59 15.07 -3.82 -4.03
N ALA A 60 15.59 -2.61 -3.68
CA ALA A 60 15.63 -1.49 -4.60
C ALA A 60 16.58 -1.75 -5.78
N GLY A 61 16.21 -1.22 -6.95
CA GLY A 61 16.89 -1.43 -8.23
C GLY A 61 16.16 -2.43 -9.11
N GLU A 62 16.34 -2.31 -10.43
CA GLU A 62 15.48 -2.97 -11.41
C GLU A 62 15.46 -4.50 -11.28
N GLU A 63 16.65 -5.14 -11.31
CA GLU A 63 16.75 -6.60 -11.26
C GLU A 63 16.30 -7.19 -9.92
N LYS A 64 16.67 -6.54 -8.80
CA LYS A 64 16.26 -6.99 -7.48
C LYS A 64 14.75 -6.84 -7.29
N ALA A 65 14.17 -5.74 -7.78
CA ALA A 65 12.75 -5.51 -7.71
C ALA A 65 11.97 -6.56 -8.51
N LYS A 66 12.39 -6.89 -9.75
CA LYS A 66 11.77 -7.95 -10.56
C LYS A 66 11.73 -9.28 -9.80
N ALA A 67 12.86 -9.73 -9.28
CA ALA A 67 12.93 -10.97 -8.51
C ALA A 67 12.06 -10.92 -7.23
N SER A 68 12.03 -9.77 -6.55
CA SER A 68 11.26 -9.62 -5.32
C SER A 68 9.74 -9.54 -5.55
N ILE A 69 9.30 -9.04 -6.71
CA ILE A 69 7.90 -9.06 -7.12
C ILE A 69 7.42 -10.50 -7.30
N ASP A 70 8.18 -11.31 -8.02
CA ASP A 70 7.84 -12.72 -8.23
C ASP A 70 7.81 -13.49 -6.91
N GLU A 71 8.74 -13.21 -6.01
CA GLU A 71 8.77 -13.82 -4.69
C GLU A 71 7.56 -13.39 -3.84
N SER A 72 7.14 -12.13 -3.89
CA SER A 72 5.94 -11.66 -3.21
C SER A 72 4.67 -12.35 -3.73
N LEU A 73 4.52 -12.50 -5.05
CA LEU A 73 3.39 -13.21 -5.65
C LEU A 73 3.37 -14.69 -5.22
N ARG A 74 4.54 -15.34 -5.19
CA ARG A 74 4.68 -16.71 -4.70
C ARG A 74 4.23 -16.84 -3.25
N LYS A 75 4.67 -15.94 -2.35
CA LYS A 75 4.29 -15.91 -0.94
C LYS A 75 2.81 -15.62 -0.74
N LEU A 76 2.26 -14.69 -1.52
CA LEU A 76 0.84 -14.33 -1.49
C LEU A 76 -0.05 -15.38 -2.16
N GLN A 77 0.51 -16.40 -2.81
CA GLN A 77 -0.20 -17.47 -3.51
C GLN A 77 -1.23 -16.93 -4.52
N THR A 78 -0.82 -15.92 -5.28
CA THR A 78 -1.67 -15.24 -6.28
C THR A 78 -0.84 -14.88 -7.51
N GLU A 79 -1.49 -14.80 -8.67
CA GLU A 79 -0.84 -14.42 -9.92
C GLU A 79 -0.67 -12.90 -10.04
N TYR A 80 -1.43 -12.11 -9.28
CA TYR A 80 -1.38 -10.65 -9.31
C TYR A 80 -1.70 -10.04 -7.95
N VAL A 81 -1.24 -8.80 -7.75
CA VAL A 81 -1.71 -7.90 -6.69
C VAL A 81 -2.53 -6.76 -7.29
N ASP A 82 -3.45 -6.19 -6.52
CA ASP A 82 -4.26 -5.08 -6.98
C ASP A 82 -3.47 -3.76 -6.94
N LEU A 83 -2.58 -3.63 -5.94
CA LEU A 83 -1.72 -2.46 -5.81
C LEU A 83 -0.31 -2.88 -5.37
N LEU A 84 0.70 -2.46 -6.15
CA LEU A 84 2.11 -2.64 -5.82
C LEU A 84 2.76 -1.28 -5.56
N LEU A 85 3.41 -1.12 -4.42
CA LEU A 85 4.02 0.14 -4.00
C LEU A 85 5.54 0.04 -3.81
N ILE A 86 6.26 1.12 -4.06
CA ILE A 86 7.57 1.34 -3.43
C ILE A 86 7.30 1.73 -1.98
N HIS A 87 7.86 0.99 -1.02
CA HIS A 87 7.56 1.18 0.41
C HIS A 87 8.16 2.49 0.97
N GLN A 88 9.38 2.82 0.55
CA GLN A 88 10.11 4.00 1.00
C GLN A 88 10.95 4.59 -0.15
N PRO A 89 11.11 5.91 -0.21
CA PRO A 89 11.85 6.60 -1.27
C PRO A 89 13.38 6.53 -1.07
N PHE A 90 13.93 5.32 -0.95
CA PHE A 90 15.36 5.09 -0.74
C PHE A 90 15.96 4.13 -1.77
N GLY A 91 17.25 4.29 -2.01
CA GLY A 91 17.99 3.52 -3.00
C GLY A 91 17.61 3.86 -4.43
N ASP A 92 17.79 2.92 -5.35
CA ASP A 92 17.42 3.09 -6.77
C ASP A 92 15.90 2.88 -6.96
N TYR A 93 15.10 3.85 -6.51
CA TYR A 93 13.65 3.80 -6.71
C TYR A 93 13.22 4.00 -8.16
N TYR A 94 14.05 4.61 -9.02
CA TYR A 94 13.77 4.69 -10.44
C TYR A 94 13.86 3.32 -11.12
N GLY A 95 14.94 2.55 -10.85
CA GLY A 95 15.05 1.18 -11.34
C GLY A 95 13.94 0.30 -10.80
N THR A 96 13.62 0.45 -9.50
CA THR A 96 12.49 -0.22 -8.88
C THR A 96 11.17 0.08 -9.60
N TYR A 97 10.93 1.36 -9.92
CA TYR A 97 9.69 1.75 -10.59
C TYR A 97 9.61 1.22 -12.03
N ARG A 98 10.74 1.15 -12.76
CA ARG A 98 10.77 0.48 -14.08
C ARG A 98 10.37 -0.98 -14.01
N ALA A 99 10.87 -1.72 -13.01
CA ALA A 99 10.45 -3.10 -12.76
C ALA A 99 8.93 -3.21 -12.46
N MET A 100 8.39 -2.26 -11.71
CA MET A 100 6.94 -2.21 -11.44
C MET A 100 6.13 -1.89 -12.69
N GLU A 101 6.60 -0.99 -13.57
CA GLU A 101 5.96 -0.75 -14.87
C GLU A 101 5.94 -2.00 -15.74
N GLU A 102 6.99 -2.82 -15.73
CA GLU A 102 7.01 -4.11 -16.43
C GLU A 102 6.00 -5.08 -15.80
N ALA A 103 5.97 -5.18 -14.46
CA ALA A 103 5.01 -6.01 -13.74
C ALA A 103 3.55 -5.61 -14.03
N TYR A 104 3.28 -4.30 -14.12
CA TYR A 104 1.97 -3.77 -14.52
C TYR A 104 1.59 -4.23 -15.94
N ARG A 105 2.51 -4.06 -16.92
CA ARG A 105 2.25 -4.49 -18.31
C ARG A 105 2.09 -6.01 -18.45
N ALA A 106 2.75 -6.76 -17.59
CA ALA A 106 2.65 -8.22 -17.53
C ALA A 106 1.40 -8.72 -16.75
N GLY A 107 0.58 -7.82 -16.21
CA GLY A 107 -0.61 -8.18 -15.45
C GLY A 107 -0.34 -8.69 -14.02
N LYS A 108 0.91 -8.61 -13.54
CA LYS A 108 1.31 -8.99 -12.19
C LYS A 108 0.87 -7.96 -11.12
N ALA A 109 0.57 -6.73 -11.54
CA ALA A 109 0.00 -5.68 -10.69
C ALA A 109 -1.08 -4.94 -11.48
N ARG A 110 -2.26 -4.71 -10.88
CA ARG A 110 -3.37 -3.97 -11.49
C ARG A 110 -3.16 -2.46 -11.43
N ALA A 111 -2.45 -2.00 -10.39
CA ALA A 111 -2.03 -0.62 -10.22
C ALA A 111 -0.65 -0.58 -9.57
N ILE A 112 0.12 0.48 -9.88
CA ILE A 112 1.43 0.72 -9.27
C ILE A 112 1.46 2.12 -8.67
N GLY A 113 2.22 2.28 -7.60
CA GLY A 113 2.32 3.54 -6.90
C GLY A 113 3.51 3.59 -5.96
N VAL A 114 3.47 4.53 -5.04
CA VAL A 114 4.56 4.78 -4.11
C VAL A 114 4.02 4.92 -2.68
N SER A 115 4.92 4.89 -1.71
CA SER A 115 4.59 5.16 -0.32
C SER A 115 5.68 6.04 0.30
N ASN A 116 5.27 7.00 1.13
CA ASN A 116 6.15 7.93 1.82
C ASN A 116 6.97 8.85 0.91
N PHE A 117 6.51 9.08 -0.31
CA PHE A 117 7.11 10.08 -1.20
C PHE A 117 6.58 11.46 -0.83
N TYR A 118 7.44 12.31 -0.27
CA TYR A 118 7.13 13.71 -0.07
C TYR A 118 7.11 14.45 -1.41
N PRO A 119 6.50 15.65 -1.48
CA PRO A 119 6.23 16.36 -2.73
C PRO A 119 7.43 16.48 -3.68
N ASP A 120 8.61 16.76 -3.16
CA ASP A 120 9.84 16.90 -3.94
C ASP A 120 10.20 15.61 -4.69
N ARG A 121 10.24 14.48 -3.97
CA ARG A 121 10.55 13.17 -4.56
C ARG A 121 9.40 12.60 -5.38
N PHE A 122 8.17 12.95 -5.00
CA PHE A 122 7.01 12.54 -5.76
C PHE A 122 6.99 13.18 -7.13
N ILE A 123 7.16 14.51 -7.21
CA ILE A 123 7.20 15.26 -8.47
C ILE A 123 8.35 14.74 -9.34
N ASP A 124 9.54 14.62 -8.76
CA ASP A 124 10.73 14.15 -9.46
C ASP A 124 10.49 12.78 -10.11
N LEU A 125 9.94 11.79 -9.37
CA LEU A 125 9.60 10.50 -9.94
C LEU A 125 8.50 10.64 -11.00
N ALA A 126 7.42 11.34 -10.68
CA ALA A 126 6.26 11.45 -11.54
C ALA A 126 6.59 12.08 -12.90
N GLU A 127 7.52 13.04 -12.97
CA GLU A 127 7.96 13.65 -14.24
C GLU A 127 8.78 12.68 -15.11
N HIS A 128 9.45 11.69 -14.53
CA HIS A 128 10.40 10.83 -15.23
C HIS A 128 9.89 9.42 -15.54
N VAL A 129 8.67 9.05 -15.10
CA VAL A 129 8.10 7.72 -15.35
C VAL A 129 7.03 7.75 -16.43
N LYS A 130 6.84 6.61 -17.12
CA LYS A 130 5.84 6.48 -18.19
C LYS A 130 4.42 6.27 -17.64
N ILE A 131 4.30 5.50 -16.58
CA ILE A 131 3.04 5.23 -15.87
C ILE A 131 3.08 6.00 -14.57
N LYS A 132 2.22 7.02 -14.44
CA LYS A 132 2.18 7.82 -13.20
C LYS A 132 1.75 6.95 -12.02
N PRO A 133 2.27 7.22 -10.80
CA PRO A 133 1.81 6.52 -9.61
C PRO A 133 0.29 6.68 -9.43
N ALA A 134 -0.44 5.58 -9.37
CA ALA A 134 -1.89 5.63 -9.10
C ALA A 134 -2.18 6.10 -7.67
N VAL A 135 -1.28 5.76 -6.75
CA VAL A 135 -1.42 6.02 -5.31
C VAL A 135 -0.07 6.49 -4.73
N ASN A 136 -0.12 7.43 -3.79
CA ASN A 136 0.94 7.66 -2.82
C ASN A 136 0.38 7.40 -1.41
N GLN A 137 0.86 6.32 -0.78
CA GLN A 137 0.42 5.95 0.56
C GLN A 137 1.29 6.65 1.60
N VAL A 138 0.71 7.57 2.36
CA VAL A 138 1.41 8.42 3.33
C VAL A 138 0.70 8.45 4.68
N GLU A 139 1.41 8.85 5.74
CA GLU A 139 0.78 9.09 7.04
C GLU A 139 -0.26 10.19 6.91
N THR A 140 -1.53 9.83 7.09
CA THR A 140 -2.63 10.79 7.00
C THR A 140 -3.69 10.50 8.06
N HIS A 141 -3.96 11.49 8.90
CA HIS A 141 -4.93 11.41 10.00
C HIS A 141 -5.31 12.84 10.43
N VAL A 142 -6.19 12.96 11.41
CA VAL A 142 -6.71 14.27 11.87
C VAL A 142 -5.63 15.28 12.32
N PHE A 143 -4.45 14.79 12.72
CA PHE A 143 -3.33 15.65 13.14
C PHE A 143 -2.29 15.87 12.02
N ASN A 144 -2.38 15.13 10.92
CA ASN A 144 -1.49 15.23 9.76
C ASN A 144 -2.29 15.01 8.48
N GLN A 145 -2.89 16.06 7.95
CA GLN A 145 -3.87 15.99 6.87
C GLN A 145 -3.26 15.98 5.47
N GLN A 146 -1.96 16.25 5.33
CA GLN A 146 -1.23 16.24 4.05
C GLN A 146 -1.83 17.15 2.95
N VAL A 147 -2.51 18.24 3.30
CA VAL A 147 -3.28 19.09 2.37
C VAL A 147 -2.48 19.51 1.14
N LYS A 148 -1.26 20.07 1.34
CA LYS A 148 -0.42 20.49 0.22
C LYS A 148 0.10 19.33 -0.63
N ALA A 149 0.41 18.21 -0.01
CA ALA A 149 0.84 17.02 -0.74
C ALA A 149 -0.31 16.43 -1.56
N GLU A 150 -1.53 16.46 -1.03
CA GLU A 150 -2.73 16.02 -1.75
C GLU A 150 -3.02 16.91 -2.98
N GLU A 151 -2.91 18.23 -2.85
CA GLU A 151 -3.07 19.16 -3.97
C GLU A 151 -2.11 18.84 -5.11
N ILE A 152 -0.82 18.66 -4.80
CA ILE A 152 0.21 18.28 -5.78
C ILE A 152 -0.10 16.92 -6.41
N MET A 153 -0.37 15.90 -5.60
CA MET A 153 -0.67 14.56 -6.12
C MET A 153 -1.87 14.57 -7.07
N ARG A 154 -2.89 15.39 -6.78
CA ARG A 154 -4.09 15.53 -7.62
C ARG A 154 -3.78 16.07 -9.01
N GLU A 155 -2.79 16.98 -9.15
CA GLU A 155 -2.35 17.49 -10.45
C GLU A 155 -1.79 16.38 -11.36
N TYR A 156 -1.23 15.32 -10.77
CA TYR A 156 -0.71 14.15 -11.48
C TYR A 156 -1.74 13.00 -11.61
N GLY A 157 -2.96 13.18 -11.11
CA GLY A 157 -3.98 12.12 -11.09
C GLY A 157 -3.71 11.03 -10.06
N THR A 158 -2.81 11.27 -9.09
CA THR A 158 -2.42 10.33 -8.04
C THR A 158 -3.33 10.47 -6.83
N GLN A 159 -3.88 9.37 -6.34
CA GLN A 159 -4.69 9.34 -5.13
C GLN A 159 -3.82 9.27 -3.87
N ILE A 160 -4.20 10.04 -2.86
CA ILE A 160 -3.63 9.85 -1.53
C ILE A 160 -4.27 8.63 -0.85
N MET A 161 -3.45 7.77 -0.24
CA MET A 161 -3.89 6.64 0.57
C MET A 161 -3.33 6.79 1.97
N SER A 162 -4.15 6.56 2.98
CA SER A 162 -3.78 6.82 4.37
C SER A 162 -3.17 5.57 5.03
N TRP A 163 -1.98 5.70 5.63
CA TRP A 163 -1.58 4.79 6.69
C TRP A 163 -1.67 5.50 8.05
N ALA A 164 -1.79 4.74 9.13
CA ALA A 164 -2.04 5.22 10.50
C ALA A 164 -3.25 6.17 10.61
N SER A 165 -4.35 5.90 9.90
CA SER A 165 -5.56 6.76 9.84
C SER A 165 -6.13 7.12 11.21
N PHE A 166 -5.87 6.30 12.24
CA PHE A 166 -6.25 6.54 13.64
C PHE A 166 -5.08 7.07 14.49
N ALA A 167 -4.02 7.61 13.87
CA ALA A 167 -2.83 8.15 14.55
C ALA A 167 -2.24 7.16 15.58
N GLU A 168 -2.22 5.86 15.26
CA GLU A 168 -1.77 4.77 16.15
C GLU A 168 -2.48 4.76 17.52
N GLY A 169 -3.72 5.22 17.57
CA GLY A 169 -4.51 5.31 18.81
C GLY A 169 -4.23 6.55 19.66
N ARG A 170 -3.31 7.43 19.25
CA ARG A 170 -2.99 8.67 20.01
C ARG A 170 -4.17 9.62 20.14
N GLY A 171 -5.16 9.53 19.25
CA GLY A 171 -6.39 10.33 19.29
C GLY A 171 -7.36 9.89 20.38
N TRP A 172 -7.37 8.63 20.78
CA TRP A 172 -8.32 8.10 21.75
C TRP A 172 -8.08 8.58 23.19
N GLN A 173 -6.84 8.92 23.54
CA GLN A 173 -6.50 9.41 24.87
C GLN A 173 -6.87 10.88 25.12
N ARG A 174 -7.21 11.64 24.06
CA ARG A 174 -7.57 13.07 24.15
C ARG A 174 -9.05 13.36 23.95
N THR A 175 -9.88 12.38 23.66
CA THR A 175 -11.29 12.58 23.26
C THR A 175 -12.28 12.60 24.43
N SER A 176 -11.86 12.85 25.66
CA SER A 176 -12.82 13.20 26.70
C SER A 176 -13.42 14.62 26.52
N THR A 177 -13.02 15.38 25.49
CA THR A 177 -13.43 16.79 25.36
C THR A 177 -13.75 17.26 23.92
N TYR A 178 -13.73 16.39 22.91
CA TYR A 178 -14.11 16.80 21.55
C TYR A 178 -15.32 16.00 21.07
N SER A 179 -16.45 16.69 21.06
CA SER A 179 -17.64 16.28 20.32
C SER A 179 -17.26 15.94 18.86
N VAL A 180 -17.80 14.82 18.41
CA VAL A 180 -17.72 14.29 17.06
C VAL A 180 -17.79 15.43 16.03
N LEU A 181 -16.69 15.70 15.34
CA LEU A 181 -16.70 16.55 14.17
C LEU A 181 -17.51 15.85 13.08
N ASN A 182 -18.70 16.38 12.83
CA ASN A 182 -19.55 15.98 11.73
C ASN A 182 -18.82 16.15 10.39
N PHE A 183 -18.38 15.05 9.79
CA PHE A 183 -18.11 15.01 8.35
C PHE A 183 -19.44 15.05 7.61
N ARG A 184 -20.01 16.24 7.43
CA ARG A 184 -21.07 16.45 6.46
C ARG A 184 -20.47 17.07 5.20
N ASN A 185 -20.48 16.27 4.15
CA ASN A 185 -20.60 16.61 2.73
C ASN A 185 -20.07 17.97 2.29
N ARG A 186 -18.96 17.96 1.54
CA ARG A 186 -18.78 18.93 0.47
C ARG A 186 -18.98 18.17 -0.87
N THR A 187 -20.17 18.38 -1.40
CA THR A 187 -20.49 18.14 -2.82
C THR A 187 -19.61 19.01 -3.71
#